data_b2649ed48a5b2b80abae3d4368089e9f
#
_entry.id   b2649ed48a5b2b80abae3d4368089e9f
#
_cell.length_a   1.000
_cell.length_b   1.000
_cell.length_c   1.000
_cell.angle_alpha   90.00
_cell.angle_beta   90.00
_cell.angle_gamma   90.00
#
_symmetry.space_group_name_H-M   'P 1'
#
loop_
_entity.id
_entity.type
_entity.pdbx_description
1 polymer ?
#
loop_
_entity_poly.entity_id
_entity_poly.type
_entity_poly.pdbx_seq_one_letter_code
_entity_poly.pdbx_strand_id
1 'polypeptide(L)'
;MTAAIANEYAVLLRRKADIEKTITELPRGYISRKRINGREYKYLQMRVNGKVRSTYLKASEAERTAENIALRKELESRLPAIEKRLEEIERAVELLDIKHSRKLEVLKLSIGMDELSAGMRERCVSFSDAMTSLEGVSASSDAREALNSWVQGNVSFLSVLENTLRKYGFSAEVNN
;
A
#
# COMPACT_ATOMS: atom_id res chain seq x y z
N MET A 1 -20.36 -9.56 -7.21
CA MET A 1 -18.95 -9.98 -6.96
C MET A 1 -18.97 -11.03 -5.86
N THR A 2 -18.36 -12.19 -6.09
CA THR A 2 -18.29 -13.23 -5.06
C THR A 2 -17.30 -12.86 -3.96
N ALA A 3 -17.52 -13.34 -2.72
CA ALA A 3 -16.61 -13.11 -1.61
C ALA A 3 -15.16 -13.56 -1.92
N ALA A 4 -15.00 -14.62 -2.71
CA ALA A 4 -13.71 -15.12 -3.15
C ALA A 4 -12.93 -14.09 -4.01
N ILE A 5 -13.59 -13.44 -4.97
CA ILE A 5 -12.99 -12.41 -5.82
C ILE A 5 -12.63 -11.16 -5.02
N ALA A 6 -13.50 -10.74 -4.09
CA ALA A 6 -13.21 -9.61 -3.21
C ALA A 6 -11.99 -9.89 -2.31
N ASN A 7 -11.90 -11.09 -1.75
CA ASN A 7 -10.76 -11.49 -0.94
C ASN A 7 -9.45 -11.59 -1.76
N GLU A 8 -9.50 -12.17 -2.97
CA GLU A 8 -8.35 -12.21 -3.89
C GLU A 8 -7.86 -10.80 -4.19
N TYR A 9 -8.77 -9.89 -4.54
CA TYR A 9 -8.44 -8.49 -4.83
C TYR A 9 -7.77 -7.79 -3.64
N ALA A 10 -8.34 -7.94 -2.44
CA ALA A 10 -7.79 -7.39 -1.22
C ALA A 10 -6.38 -7.91 -0.90
N VAL A 11 -6.15 -9.22 -1.07
CA VAL A 11 -4.83 -9.84 -0.85
C VAL A 11 -3.81 -9.30 -1.86
N LEU A 12 -4.19 -9.16 -3.12
CA LEU A 12 -3.30 -8.63 -4.17
C LEU A 12 -2.93 -7.17 -3.93
N LEU A 13 -3.89 -6.32 -3.51
CA LEU A 13 -3.61 -4.91 -3.18
C LEU A 13 -2.62 -4.78 -2.02
N ARG A 14 -2.85 -5.51 -0.91
CA ARG A 14 -1.93 -5.51 0.23
C ARG A 14 -0.55 -5.99 -0.17
N ARG A 15 -0.47 -7.07 -0.93
CA ARG A 15 0.80 -7.60 -1.41
C ARG A 15 1.54 -6.60 -2.32
N LYS A 16 0.82 -5.86 -3.17
CA LYS A 16 1.40 -4.79 -3.98
C LYS A 16 2.00 -3.71 -3.09
N ALA A 17 1.23 -3.21 -2.11
CA ALA A 17 1.67 -2.17 -1.17
C ALA A 17 2.91 -2.59 -0.38
N ASP A 18 2.94 -3.82 0.16
CA ASP A 18 4.09 -4.38 0.88
C ASP A 18 5.35 -4.44 0.00
N ILE A 19 5.19 -4.89 -1.25
CA ILE A 19 6.30 -4.95 -2.21
C ILE A 19 6.81 -3.53 -2.52
N GLU A 20 5.94 -2.59 -2.84
CA GLU A 20 6.29 -1.20 -3.14
C GLU A 20 7.02 -0.55 -1.96
N LYS A 21 6.52 -0.73 -0.74
CA LYS A 21 7.17 -0.27 0.48
C LYS A 21 8.58 -0.86 0.61
N THR A 22 8.71 -2.17 0.51
CA THR A 22 10.01 -2.85 0.61
C THR A 22 10.99 -2.35 -0.45
N ILE A 23 10.54 -2.17 -1.70
CA ILE A 23 11.35 -1.62 -2.79
C ILE A 23 11.88 -0.22 -2.45
N THR A 24 11.12 0.63 -1.77
CA THR A 24 11.60 1.98 -1.42
C THR A 24 12.76 1.96 -0.42
N GLU A 25 12.86 0.95 0.42
CA GLU A 25 13.92 0.78 1.43
C GLU A 25 15.18 0.13 0.85
N LEU A 26 15.08 -0.56 -0.29
CA LEU A 26 16.18 -1.29 -0.90
C LEU A 26 17.03 -0.40 -1.84
N PRO A 27 18.37 -0.58 -1.86
CA PRO A 27 19.27 0.22 -2.68
C PRO A 27 19.00 0.02 -4.17
N ARG A 28 19.07 1.12 -4.93
CA ARG A 28 19.01 1.12 -6.40
C ARG A 28 20.41 1.03 -6.98
N GLY A 29 20.51 0.47 -8.18
CA GLY A 29 21.74 0.46 -8.94
C GLY A 29 22.35 -0.93 -9.10
N TYR A 30 23.67 -0.97 -9.25
CA TYR A 30 24.43 -2.20 -9.40
C TYR A 30 25.83 -2.06 -8.79
N ILE A 31 26.45 -3.19 -8.46
CA ILE A 31 27.82 -3.20 -7.95
C ILE A 31 28.80 -3.27 -9.13
N SER A 32 29.65 -2.24 -9.23
CA SER A 32 30.77 -2.17 -10.15
C SER A 32 32.05 -2.54 -9.41
N ARG A 33 32.91 -3.33 -10.04
CA ARG A 33 34.24 -3.69 -9.56
C ARG A 33 35.30 -2.90 -10.31
N LYS A 34 36.20 -2.26 -9.57
CA LYS A 34 37.34 -1.52 -10.15
C LYS A 34 38.64 -2.05 -9.57
N ARG A 35 39.60 -2.29 -10.40
CA ARG A 35 40.95 -2.71 -10.02
C ARG A 35 41.89 -1.50 -10.00
N ILE A 36 42.40 -1.16 -8.81
CA ILE A 36 43.32 -0.03 -8.61
C ILE A 36 44.54 -0.56 -7.87
N ASN A 37 45.72 -0.36 -8.46
CA ASN A 37 47.01 -0.84 -7.89
C ASN A 37 46.98 -2.33 -7.51
N GLY A 38 46.40 -3.19 -8.36
CA GLY A 38 46.32 -4.63 -8.13
C GLY A 38 45.24 -5.07 -7.14
N ARG A 39 44.57 -4.16 -6.48
CA ARG A 39 43.48 -4.45 -5.50
C ARG A 39 42.13 -4.18 -6.13
N GLU A 40 41.13 -5.04 -5.79
CA GLU A 40 39.75 -4.89 -6.25
C GLU A 40 38.94 -4.06 -5.23
N TYR A 41 38.25 -3.08 -5.77
CA TYR A 41 37.35 -2.20 -5.00
C TYR A 41 35.94 -2.31 -5.57
N LYS A 42 34.93 -2.42 -4.69
CA LYS A 42 33.52 -2.51 -5.05
C LYS A 42 32.84 -1.15 -4.83
N TYR A 43 32.04 -0.74 -5.81
CA TYR A 43 31.30 0.51 -5.79
C TYR A 43 29.83 0.26 -6.12
N LEU A 44 28.93 0.84 -5.34
CA LEU A 44 27.54 0.96 -5.73
C LEU A 44 27.42 2.08 -6.75
N GLN A 45 26.97 1.75 -7.95
CA GLN A 45 26.67 2.72 -8.99
C GLN A 45 25.18 2.85 -9.20
N MET A 46 24.69 4.09 -9.16
CA MET A 46 23.30 4.44 -9.43
C MET A 46 23.22 5.67 -10.31
N ARG A 47 22.16 5.77 -11.10
CA ARG A 47 21.87 6.98 -11.89
C ARG A 47 20.92 7.87 -11.11
N VAL A 48 21.33 9.10 -10.83
CA VAL A 48 20.54 10.11 -10.13
C VAL A 48 20.56 11.39 -10.98
N ASN A 49 19.39 11.85 -11.41
CA ASN A 49 19.22 13.05 -12.25
C ASN A 49 20.12 13.01 -13.51
N GLY A 50 20.15 11.88 -14.21
CA GLY A 50 20.93 11.67 -15.42
C GLY A 50 22.43 11.44 -15.21
N LYS A 51 22.96 11.66 -14.00
CA LYS A 51 24.39 11.49 -13.65
C LYS A 51 24.61 10.17 -12.91
N VAL A 52 25.72 9.49 -13.22
CA VAL A 52 26.14 8.28 -12.50
C VAL A 52 26.83 8.70 -11.20
N ARG A 53 26.28 8.26 -10.07
CA ARG A 53 26.93 8.36 -8.75
C ARG A 53 27.56 7.02 -8.41
N SER A 54 28.79 7.08 -7.87
CA SER A 54 29.57 5.91 -7.45
C SER A 54 29.92 6.06 -5.99
N THR A 55 29.46 5.13 -5.15
CA THR A 55 29.76 5.11 -3.71
C THR A 55 30.62 3.89 -3.41
N TYR A 56 31.74 4.07 -2.76
CA TYR A 56 32.61 2.97 -2.34
C TYR A 56 31.90 2.10 -1.28
N LEU A 57 32.01 0.78 -1.46
CA LEU A 57 31.48 -0.21 -0.52
C LEU A 57 32.64 -0.94 0.17
N LYS A 58 32.58 -1.00 1.49
CA LYS A 58 33.49 -1.88 2.26
C LYS A 58 33.22 -3.34 1.89
N ALA A 59 34.23 -4.19 2.01
CA ALA A 59 34.07 -5.61 1.66
C ALA A 59 32.93 -6.29 2.44
N SER A 60 32.76 -5.94 3.72
CA SER A 60 31.66 -6.44 4.58
C SER A 60 30.26 -5.99 4.17
N GLU A 61 30.15 -4.85 3.49
CA GLU A 61 28.86 -4.26 3.09
C GLU A 61 28.47 -4.66 1.68
N ALA A 62 29.46 -5.01 0.84
CA ALA A 62 29.26 -5.25 -0.58
C ALA A 62 28.38 -6.46 -0.86
N GLU A 63 28.51 -7.54 -0.08
CA GLU A 63 27.71 -8.74 -0.24
C GLU A 63 26.25 -8.49 0.11
N ARG A 64 26.00 -7.91 1.30
CA ARG A 64 24.66 -7.52 1.73
C ARG A 64 24.01 -6.53 0.76
N THR A 65 24.78 -5.58 0.23
CA THR A 65 24.25 -4.63 -0.77
C THR A 65 23.90 -5.35 -2.07
N ALA A 66 24.69 -6.37 -2.49
CA ALA A 66 24.38 -7.17 -3.67
C ALA A 66 23.09 -7.97 -3.50
N GLU A 67 22.91 -8.60 -2.34
CA GLU A 67 21.69 -9.33 -1.98
C GLU A 67 20.45 -8.41 -1.98
N ASN A 68 20.57 -7.23 -1.38
CA ASN A 68 19.49 -6.25 -1.35
C ASN A 68 19.11 -5.75 -2.76
N ILE A 69 20.10 -5.56 -3.66
CA ILE A 69 19.84 -5.20 -5.05
C ILE A 69 19.16 -6.35 -5.79
N ALA A 70 19.58 -7.59 -5.54
CA ALA A 70 18.96 -8.76 -6.15
C ALA A 70 17.50 -8.93 -5.67
N LEU A 71 17.26 -8.80 -4.37
CA LEU A 71 15.92 -8.82 -3.79
C LEU A 71 15.03 -7.71 -4.40
N ARG A 72 15.55 -6.49 -4.52
CA ARG A 72 14.84 -5.40 -5.16
C ARG A 72 14.38 -5.77 -6.56
N LYS A 73 15.29 -6.28 -7.40
CA LYS A 73 14.97 -6.68 -8.79
C LYS A 73 13.93 -7.80 -8.84
N GLU A 74 14.03 -8.76 -7.93
CA GLU A 74 13.05 -9.84 -7.82
C GLU A 74 11.66 -9.28 -7.48
N LEU A 75 11.56 -8.39 -6.50
CA LEU A 75 10.31 -7.74 -6.11
C LEU A 75 9.74 -6.88 -7.25
N GLU A 76 10.58 -6.07 -7.92
CA GLU A 76 10.19 -5.28 -9.08
C GLU A 76 9.65 -6.17 -10.22
N SER A 77 10.19 -7.37 -10.42
CA SER A 77 9.72 -8.31 -11.44
C SER A 77 8.36 -8.93 -11.14
N ARG A 78 7.94 -8.96 -9.87
CA ARG A 78 6.65 -9.52 -9.43
C ARG A 78 5.50 -8.53 -9.59
N LEU A 79 5.76 -7.23 -9.55
CA LEU A 79 4.72 -6.19 -9.62
C LEU A 79 3.83 -6.28 -10.87
N PRO A 80 4.38 -6.43 -12.10
CA PRO A 80 3.55 -6.45 -13.30
C PRO A 80 2.52 -7.57 -13.33
N ALA A 81 2.83 -8.73 -12.76
CA ALA A 81 1.89 -9.85 -12.68
C ALA A 81 0.74 -9.56 -11.72
N ILE A 82 1.03 -8.92 -10.60
CA ILE A 82 0.02 -8.49 -9.62
C ILE A 82 -0.86 -7.39 -10.23
N GLU A 83 -0.27 -6.39 -10.86
CA GLU A 83 -0.98 -5.28 -11.50
C GLU A 83 -1.92 -5.78 -12.61
N LYS A 84 -1.42 -6.66 -13.46
CA LYS A 84 -2.23 -7.29 -14.51
C LYS A 84 -3.44 -8.02 -13.92
N ARG A 85 -3.23 -8.79 -12.83
CA ARG A 85 -4.32 -9.53 -12.20
C ARG A 85 -5.36 -8.60 -11.56
N LEU A 86 -4.92 -7.51 -10.94
CA LEU A 86 -5.82 -6.47 -10.42
C LEU A 86 -6.67 -5.86 -11.53
N GLU A 87 -6.06 -5.49 -12.66
CA GLU A 87 -6.78 -4.96 -13.84
C GLU A 87 -7.78 -5.96 -14.41
N GLU A 88 -7.44 -7.24 -14.47
CA GLU A 88 -8.36 -8.29 -14.93
C GLU A 88 -9.61 -8.38 -14.05
N ILE A 89 -9.42 -8.31 -12.72
CA ILE A 89 -10.53 -8.32 -11.76
C ILE A 89 -11.37 -7.04 -11.91
N GLU A 90 -10.74 -5.87 -12.00
CA GLU A 90 -11.42 -4.59 -12.18
C GLU A 90 -12.31 -4.60 -13.44
N ARG A 91 -11.75 -5.00 -14.58
CA ARG A 91 -12.50 -5.12 -15.85
C ARG A 91 -13.66 -6.13 -15.76
N ALA A 92 -13.43 -7.28 -15.11
CA ALA A 92 -14.50 -8.27 -14.94
C ALA A 92 -15.64 -7.74 -14.07
N VAL A 93 -15.33 -6.96 -13.04
CA VAL A 93 -16.34 -6.35 -12.16
C VAL A 93 -17.10 -5.23 -12.85
N GLU A 94 -16.45 -4.40 -13.67
CA GLU A 94 -17.09 -3.35 -14.46
C GLU A 94 -18.16 -3.92 -15.41
N LEU A 95 -17.94 -5.12 -15.95
CA LEU A 95 -18.88 -5.79 -16.84
C LEU A 95 -20.11 -6.37 -16.10
N LEU A 96 -20.10 -6.45 -14.77
CA LEU A 96 -21.21 -7.06 -14.01
C LEU A 96 -22.35 -6.06 -13.77
N ASP A 97 -22.10 -4.98 -13.07
CA ASP A 97 -23.00 -3.85 -12.84
C ASP A 97 -22.34 -2.74 -11.98
N ILE A 98 -23.04 -1.59 -11.87
CA ILE A 98 -22.59 -0.45 -11.05
C ILE A 98 -22.46 -0.80 -9.55
N LYS A 99 -23.32 -1.69 -9.03
CA LYS A 99 -23.30 -2.08 -7.62
C LYS A 99 -22.01 -2.83 -7.26
N HIS A 100 -21.57 -3.71 -8.16
CA HIS A 100 -20.32 -4.47 -7.98
C HIS A 100 -19.09 -3.56 -8.10
N SER A 101 -19.09 -2.64 -9.05
CA SER A 101 -18.01 -1.65 -9.20
C SER A 101 -17.87 -0.77 -7.96
N ARG A 102 -19.00 -0.29 -7.38
CA ARG A 102 -18.96 0.48 -6.12
C ARG A 102 -18.40 -0.33 -4.95
N LYS A 103 -18.74 -1.60 -4.83
CA LYS A 103 -18.16 -2.47 -3.79
C LYS A 103 -16.65 -2.59 -3.92
N LEU A 104 -16.14 -2.71 -5.14
CA LEU A 104 -14.71 -2.77 -5.40
C LEU A 104 -14.01 -1.47 -5.02
N GLU A 105 -14.57 -0.31 -5.37
CA GLU A 105 -14.03 1.01 -5.01
C GLU A 105 -13.99 1.23 -3.48
N VAL A 106 -15.04 0.83 -2.76
CA VAL A 106 -15.08 0.89 -1.30
C VAL A 106 -13.97 0.01 -0.69
N LEU A 107 -13.78 -1.19 -1.22
CA LEU A 107 -12.74 -2.10 -0.76
C LEU A 107 -11.34 -1.52 -1.00
N LYS A 108 -11.09 -0.99 -2.20
CA LYS A 108 -9.84 -0.34 -2.59
C LYS A 108 -9.51 0.86 -1.68
N LEU A 109 -10.50 1.74 -1.46
CA LEU A 109 -10.37 2.88 -0.56
C LEU A 109 -10.03 2.43 0.86
N SER A 110 -10.74 1.43 1.38
CA SER A 110 -10.56 0.93 2.75
C SER A 110 -9.16 0.37 2.98
N ILE A 111 -8.63 -0.38 2.01
CA ILE A 111 -7.25 -0.89 2.09
C ILE A 111 -6.25 0.27 2.04
N GLY A 112 -6.43 1.25 1.15
CA GLY A 112 -5.58 2.43 1.09
C GLY A 112 -5.58 3.25 2.40
N MET A 113 -6.72 3.35 3.06
CA MET A 113 -6.84 4.01 4.37
C MET A 113 -6.08 3.23 5.47
N ASP A 114 -6.11 1.89 5.43
CA ASP A 114 -5.40 1.05 6.40
C ASP A 114 -3.87 1.09 6.22
N GLU A 115 -3.37 1.41 5.02
CA GLU A 115 -1.93 1.58 4.74
C GLU A 115 -1.36 2.93 5.26
N LEU A 116 -2.21 3.88 5.64
CA LEU A 116 -1.76 5.15 6.20
C LEU A 116 -1.08 4.97 7.56
N SER A 117 -0.05 5.77 7.84
CA SER A 117 0.53 5.85 9.17
C SER A 117 -0.49 6.38 10.19
N ALA A 118 -0.32 6.05 11.47
CA ALA A 118 -1.21 6.51 12.55
C ALA A 118 -1.39 8.04 12.54
N GLY A 119 -0.33 8.81 12.33
CA GLY A 119 -0.41 10.27 12.24
C GLY A 119 -1.16 10.77 11.01
N MET A 120 -1.16 10.04 9.90
CA MET A 120 -1.98 10.38 8.73
C MET A 120 -3.45 10.04 8.97
N ARG A 121 -3.75 8.90 9.58
CA ARG A 121 -5.12 8.50 9.97
C ARG A 121 -5.73 9.54 10.91
N GLU A 122 -4.98 10.01 11.89
CA GLU A 122 -5.42 11.07 12.82
C GLU A 122 -5.75 12.38 12.09
N ARG A 123 -4.92 12.78 11.12
CA ARG A 123 -5.21 13.96 10.27
C ARG A 123 -6.47 13.78 9.44
N CYS A 124 -6.71 12.58 8.88
CA CYS A 124 -7.93 12.30 8.13
C CYS A 124 -9.17 12.43 9.03
N VAL A 125 -9.13 11.90 10.25
CA VAL A 125 -10.23 12.03 11.22
C VAL A 125 -10.45 13.50 11.61
N SER A 126 -9.37 14.21 11.95
CA SER A 126 -9.45 15.65 12.31
C SER A 126 -10.01 16.51 11.18
N PHE A 127 -9.60 16.23 9.94
CA PHE A 127 -10.13 16.92 8.76
C PHE A 127 -11.62 16.63 8.55
N SER A 128 -12.03 15.36 8.68
CA SER A 128 -13.44 14.95 8.58
C SER A 128 -14.30 15.63 9.67
N ASP A 129 -13.82 15.67 10.92
CA ASP A 129 -14.51 16.35 12.02
C ASP A 129 -14.64 17.85 11.78
N ALA A 130 -13.61 18.50 11.25
CA ALA A 130 -13.67 19.91 10.89
C ALA A 130 -14.70 20.20 9.79
N MET A 131 -14.72 19.37 8.73
CA MET A 131 -15.67 19.51 7.62
C MET A 131 -17.11 19.31 8.06
N THR A 132 -17.39 18.25 8.83
CA THR A 132 -18.74 17.96 9.33
C THR A 132 -19.22 19.03 10.34
N SER A 133 -18.30 19.61 11.12
CA SER A 133 -18.62 20.69 12.04
C SER A 133 -19.04 21.97 11.32
N LEU A 134 -18.47 22.26 10.14
CA LEU A 134 -18.90 23.37 9.29
C LEU A 134 -20.34 23.21 8.79
N GLU A 135 -20.78 21.98 8.62
CA GLU A 135 -22.15 21.61 8.23
C GLU A 135 -23.12 21.52 9.42
N GLY A 136 -22.66 21.80 10.64
CA GLY A 136 -23.44 21.69 11.87
C GLY A 136 -23.70 20.25 12.32
N VAL A 137 -22.95 19.29 11.79
CA VAL A 137 -23.05 17.87 12.12
C VAL A 137 -21.86 17.46 12.98
N SER A 138 -22.09 16.58 13.94
CA SER A 138 -21.02 15.95 14.74
C SER A 138 -21.12 14.45 14.71
N ALA A 139 -19.97 13.78 14.67
CA ALA A 139 -19.93 12.33 14.77
C ALA A 139 -20.48 11.85 16.11
N SER A 140 -21.26 10.77 16.10
CA SER A 140 -21.74 10.13 17.34
C SER A 140 -20.57 9.58 18.18
N SER A 141 -20.78 9.38 19.48
CA SER A 141 -19.75 8.81 20.37
C SER A 141 -19.19 7.49 19.86
N ASP A 142 -20.07 6.60 19.42
CA ASP A 142 -19.68 5.28 18.90
C ASP A 142 -18.87 5.39 17.60
N ALA A 143 -19.21 6.34 16.72
CA ALA A 143 -18.43 6.57 15.49
C ALA A 143 -17.03 7.09 15.79
N ARG A 144 -16.92 7.99 16.80
CA ARG A 144 -15.61 8.48 17.25
C ARG A 144 -14.76 7.38 17.89
N GLU A 145 -15.37 6.51 18.70
CA GLU A 145 -14.66 5.38 19.31
C GLU A 145 -14.16 4.40 18.22
N ALA A 146 -14.98 4.08 17.23
CA ALA A 146 -14.60 3.24 16.11
C ALA A 146 -13.47 3.86 15.28
N LEU A 147 -13.54 5.17 14.99
CA LEU A 147 -12.48 5.90 14.27
C LEU A 147 -11.19 5.95 15.08
N ASN A 148 -11.24 6.19 16.39
CA ASN A 148 -10.06 6.16 17.25
C ASN A 148 -9.41 4.78 17.27
N SER A 149 -10.20 3.72 17.32
CA SER A 149 -9.71 2.34 17.25
C SER A 149 -9.02 2.04 15.92
N TRP A 150 -9.54 2.59 14.82
CA TRP A 150 -8.88 2.51 13.51
C TRP A 150 -7.59 3.34 13.44
N VAL A 151 -7.57 4.54 14.00
CA VAL A 151 -6.33 5.37 14.08
C VAL A 151 -5.21 4.60 14.76
N GLN A 152 -5.53 3.87 15.83
CA GLN A 152 -4.59 3.03 16.58
C GLN A 152 -4.22 1.72 15.86
N GLY A 153 -4.90 1.38 14.76
CA GLY A 153 -4.67 0.15 14.00
C GLY A 153 -5.30 -1.10 14.59
N ASN A 154 -6.21 -0.95 15.56
CA ASN A 154 -6.89 -2.08 16.22
C ASN A 154 -7.99 -2.70 15.34
N VAL A 155 -8.57 -1.92 14.45
CA VAL A 155 -9.63 -2.35 13.51
C VAL A 155 -9.33 -1.82 12.12
N SER A 156 -9.86 -2.49 11.08
CA SER A 156 -9.76 -2.02 9.71
C SER A 156 -10.76 -0.90 9.42
N PHE A 157 -10.45 -0.02 8.47
CA PHE A 157 -11.37 1.04 8.03
C PHE A 157 -12.66 0.46 7.45
N LEU A 158 -12.57 -0.68 6.76
CA LEU A 158 -13.74 -1.40 6.26
C LEU A 158 -14.70 -1.77 7.40
N SER A 159 -14.18 -2.30 8.51
CA SER A 159 -15.00 -2.63 9.69
C SER A 159 -15.69 -1.41 10.29
N VAL A 160 -15.02 -0.26 10.31
CA VAL A 160 -15.64 1.01 10.76
C VAL A 160 -16.80 1.40 9.85
N LEU A 161 -16.58 1.35 8.53
CA LEU A 161 -17.61 1.65 7.53
C LEU A 161 -18.82 0.71 7.63
N GLU A 162 -18.58 -0.61 7.68
CA GLU A 162 -19.63 -1.61 7.77
C GLU A 162 -20.50 -1.45 9.03
N ASN A 163 -19.87 -1.23 10.18
CA ASN A 163 -20.57 -1.02 11.44
C ASN A 163 -21.40 0.27 11.41
N THR A 164 -20.84 1.34 10.83
CA THR A 164 -21.55 2.62 10.68
C THR A 164 -22.76 2.46 9.76
N LEU A 165 -22.58 1.87 8.58
CA LEU A 165 -23.67 1.65 7.62
C LEU A 165 -24.79 0.80 8.21
N ARG A 166 -24.44 -0.28 8.93
CA ARG A 166 -25.42 -1.16 9.60
C ARG A 166 -26.24 -0.40 10.63
N LYS A 167 -25.63 0.52 11.38
CA LYS A 167 -26.33 1.36 12.38
C LYS A 167 -27.41 2.24 11.75
N TYR A 168 -27.18 2.70 10.52
CA TYR A 168 -28.15 3.54 9.79
C TYR A 168 -29.06 2.75 8.85
N GLY A 169 -29.16 1.42 9.02
CA GLY A 169 -30.07 0.56 8.25
C GLY A 169 -29.61 0.27 6.82
N PHE A 170 -28.38 0.62 6.47
CA PHE A 170 -27.78 0.22 5.20
C PHE A 170 -27.13 -1.16 5.37
N SER A 171 -27.57 -2.15 4.58
CA SER A 171 -26.87 -3.43 4.57
C SER A 171 -25.51 -3.24 3.91
N ALA A 172 -24.46 -3.30 4.69
CA ALA A 172 -23.10 -3.41 4.19
C ALA A 172 -22.87 -4.85 3.70
N GLU A 173 -23.63 -5.26 2.66
CA GLU A 173 -23.39 -6.55 1.99
C GLU A 173 -22.13 -6.46 1.12
N VAL A 174 -20.97 -6.31 1.74
CA VAL A 174 -19.69 -6.56 1.10
C VAL A 174 -19.40 -8.07 1.06
N ASN A 175 -20.13 -8.87 1.89
CA ASN A 175 -19.85 -10.29 2.15
C ASN A 175 -20.97 -11.26 1.74
N ASN A 176 -21.84 -10.96 0.76
CA ASN A 176 -22.71 -11.98 0.17
C ASN A 176 -22.55 -12.04 -1.34
#